data_0a09e339d9af65ba5df1530a89c181a6
#
_entry.id   0a09e339d9af65ba5df1530a89c181a6
#
_cell.length_a   1.000
_cell.length_b   1.000
_cell.length_c   1.000
_cell.angle_alpha   90.00
_cell.angle_beta   90.00
_cell.angle_gamma   90.00
#
_symmetry.space_group_name_H-M   'P 1'
#
loop_
_entity.id
_entity.type
_entity.pdbx_description
1 polymer ?
#
loop_
_entity_poly.entity_id
_entity_poly.type
_entity_poly.pdbx_seq_one_letter_code
_entity_poly.pdbx_strand_id
1 'polypeptide(L)'
;MKNTKLLTSVSLALTLCLALPIPFATAASGLTESAEVEPEKGPHRGRMLRDGDFAVELAIFETGVPPEFRVWLTDKGNVIAPQKVKLNVKLTRLGDVIDDINFRAQGDFLRGDSVIYEPHSFYVTVTAQYKGTSYRWEYENYEGRTIIEQAVADAMGIKTEIAGEATLHQSIPAYGVLALPPNAHTKVSARFDGEITQRHVNFGDKVKKGQRLFTIESNESLKPYTITAPATGVITSLMANEGEQTKGRTLITLTTTGNYIARLAVYPSDYDKVKVGSDVSLRVEGSAQDITAKVTFIEPEVRRDQARIHWVNVNDAQDALSVGSFVNANINVANIAVPLAVKKIGLQAFRDFTVVYAKVGEQYEVRMLELGREGGEWIEVLGGLEPGTEYVTENSFVLKADIEKSGASHDH
;
A
#
# COMPACT_ATOMS: atom_id res chain seq x y z
N MET A 1 13.48 -58.03 32.42
CA MET A 1 14.90 -58.46 32.42
C MET A 1 15.68 -57.24 32.04
N LYS A 2 16.31 -56.61 33.03
CA LYS A 2 17.75 -56.57 33.38
C LYS A 2 18.60 -56.10 32.18
N ASN A 3 19.24 -55.02 32.25
CA ASN A 3 20.35 -54.37 32.88
C ASN A 3 21.04 -53.50 31.81
N THR A 4 21.88 -52.53 31.94
CA THR A 4 22.71 -52.02 33.04
C THR A 4 23.29 -50.67 32.62
N LYS A 5 23.57 -49.81 33.59
CA LYS A 5 24.29 -48.54 33.56
C LYS A 5 25.75 -48.68 33.14
N LEU A 6 26.33 -47.67 32.50
CA LEU A 6 27.74 -47.38 32.63
C LEU A 6 27.96 -45.86 32.76
N LEU A 7 28.39 -45.48 33.97
CA LEU A 7 29.02 -44.20 34.29
C LEU A 7 30.49 -44.24 33.83
N THR A 8 31.00 -43.21 33.24
CA THR A 8 32.44 -42.90 33.21
C THR A 8 32.66 -41.44 33.60
N SER A 9 33.22 -41.31 34.79
CA SER A 9 33.79 -40.07 35.33
C SER A 9 35.09 -39.75 34.60
N VAL A 10 35.32 -38.47 34.22
CA VAL A 10 36.62 -37.96 33.84
C VAL A 10 36.95 -36.75 34.69
N SER A 11 38.12 -36.83 35.30
CA SER A 11 38.71 -35.96 36.30
C SER A 11 39.01 -34.54 35.77
N LEU A 12 38.80 -33.60 36.66
CA LEU A 12 39.15 -32.18 36.61
C LEU A 12 40.67 -32.02 36.86
N ALA A 13 41.41 -31.54 35.88
CA ALA A 13 42.77 -31.03 36.06
C ALA A 13 42.75 -29.49 36.09
N LEU A 14 42.99 -28.93 37.26
CA LEU A 14 43.08 -27.51 37.54
C LEU A 14 44.48 -27.01 37.18
N THR A 15 44.64 -26.27 36.08
CA THR A 15 45.88 -25.57 35.73
C THR A 15 45.71 -24.08 36.03
N LEU A 16 46.39 -23.63 37.04
CA LEU A 16 46.46 -22.25 37.52
C LEU A 16 47.45 -21.47 36.63
N CYS A 17 46.94 -20.64 35.68
CA CYS A 17 47.75 -19.66 34.96
C CYS A 17 47.58 -18.29 35.60
N LEU A 18 48.67 -17.78 36.19
CA LEU A 18 48.81 -16.39 36.58
C LEU A 18 48.76 -15.49 35.34
N ALA A 19 47.73 -14.69 35.19
CA ALA A 19 47.66 -13.63 34.19
C ALA A 19 47.92 -12.28 34.89
N LEU A 20 48.97 -11.61 34.46
CA LEU A 20 49.29 -10.22 34.78
C LEU A 20 48.26 -9.27 34.11
N PRO A 21 47.77 -8.21 34.75
CA PRO A 21 46.88 -7.27 34.14
C PRO A 21 47.64 -6.34 33.18
N ILE A 22 47.32 -6.41 31.88
CA ILE A 22 47.69 -5.41 30.89
C ILE A 22 46.64 -4.28 30.97
N PRO A 23 47.02 -3.01 31.19
CA PRO A 23 46.06 -1.93 31.13
C PRO A 23 45.66 -1.69 29.68
N PHE A 24 44.43 -2.05 29.31
CA PHE A 24 43.80 -1.52 28.08
C PHE A 24 43.50 -0.05 28.33
N ALA A 25 44.24 0.83 27.64
CA ALA A 25 43.84 2.21 27.46
C ALA A 25 42.63 2.26 26.53
N THR A 26 41.45 2.35 27.11
CA THR A 26 40.22 2.74 26.33
C THR A 26 40.37 4.20 25.98
N ALA A 27 40.75 4.47 24.73
CA ALA A 27 40.50 5.77 24.09
C ALA A 27 38.98 5.87 23.91
N ALA A 28 38.30 6.43 24.90
CA ALA A 28 36.95 6.93 24.71
C ALA A 28 37.10 8.18 23.86
N SER A 29 36.86 8.01 22.54
CA SER A 29 36.48 9.13 21.68
C SER A 29 35.09 9.59 22.15
N GLY A 30 35.08 10.55 23.06
CA GLY A 30 33.89 11.25 23.46
C GLY A 30 33.35 12.02 22.27
N LEU A 31 32.38 11.45 21.59
CA LEU A 31 31.37 12.25 20.93
C LEU A 31 30.58 12.90 22.07
N THR A 32 30.97 14.13 22.41
CA THR A 32 30.12 15.01 23.19
C THR A 32 28.90 15.29 22.34
N GLU A 33 27.84 14.50 22.57
CA GLU A 33 26.49 14.86 22.25
C GLU A 33 26.23 16.16 23.01
N SER A 34 26.29 17.29 22.32
CA SER A 34 25.91 18.58 22.91
C SER A 34 24.43 18.47 23.19
N ALA A 35 24.06 18.32 24.46
CA ALA A 35 22.67 18.48 24.87
C ALA A 35 22.21 19.85 24.34
N GLU A 36 21.30 19.85 23.39
CA GLU A 36 20.72 21.05 22.83
C GLU A 36 19.97 21.75 23.96
N VAL A 37 20.45 22.90 24.36
CA VAL A 37 19.83 23.69 25.46
C VAL A 37 18.48 24.17 24.94
N GLU A 38 17.41 23.84 25.66
CA GLU A 38 16.06 24.31 25.33
C GLU A 38 16.07 25.85 25.16
N PRO A 39 15.55 26.39 24.04
CA PRO A 39 15.61 27.81 23.77
C PRO A 39 14.84 28.62 24.84
N GLU A 40 15.43 29.70 25.33
CA GLU A 40 14.76 30.61 26.25
C GLU A 40 13.48 31.13 25.64
N LYS A 41 12.33 30.98 26.35
CA LYS A 41 11.03 31.48 25.94
C LYS A 41 10.72 32.82 26.64
N GLY A 42 10.24 33.78 25.87
CA GLY A 42 9.82 35.08 26.36
C GLY A 42 8.37 35.10 26.88
N PRO A 43 7.92 36.27 27.37
CA PRO A 43 6.57 36.46 27.90
C PRO A 43 5.43 36.11 26.93
N HIS A 44 5.68 36.20 25.63
CA HIS A 44 4.71 35.86 24.57
C HIS A 44 4.89 34.44 24.03
N ARG A 45 5.68 33.61 24.75
CA ARG A 45 6.04 32.20 24.37
C ARG A 45 6.90 32.08 23.11
N GLY A 46 7.44 33.23 22.62
CA GLY A 46 8.37 33.26 21.52
C GLY A 46 9.79 32.88 21.95
N ARG A 47 10.64 32.50 20.98
CA ARG A 47 12.08 32.26 21.21
C ARG A 47 12.77 33.58 21.49
N MET A 48 13.54 33.64 22.58
CA MET A 48 14.33 34.79 22.96
C MET A 48 15.71 34.74 22.26
N LEU A 49 16.04 35.83 21.54
CA LEU A 49 17.34 36.03 20.92
C LEU A 49 17.99 37.25 21.60
N ARG A 50 19.16 37.04 22.21
CA ARG A 50 19.85 38.08 22.99
C ARG A 50 21.22 38.36 22.44
N ASP A 51 21.59 39.67 22.47
CA ASP A 51 22.95 40.11 22.23
C ASP A 51 23.20 41.33 23.17
N GLY A 52 23.93 41.10 24.26
CA GLY A 52 24.11 42.04 25.33
C GLY A 52 22.78 42.48 25.98
N ASP A 53 22.54 43.75 25.99
CA ASP A 53 21.32 44.35 26.55
C ASP A 53 20.11 44.32 25.58
N PHE A 54 20.33 44.09 24.29
CA PHE A 54 19.29 44.04 23.26
C PHE A 54 18.74 42.62 23.13
N ALA A 55 17.42 42.50 23.13
CA ALA A 55 16.74 41.22 22.96
C ALA A 55 15.53 41.31 22.03
N VAL A 56 15.34 40.23 21.30
CA VAL A 56 14.26 39.99 20.32
C VAL A 56 13.50 38.76 20.76
N GLU A 57 12.21 38.87 20.99
CA GLU A 57 11.32 37.71 21.15
C GLU A 57 10.60 37.46 19.84
N LEU A 58 10.86 36.33 19.20
CA LEU A 58 10.25 35.92 17.91
C LEU A 58 9.24 34.80 18.16
N ALA A 59 7.97 35.05 17.86
CA ALA A 59 6.91 34.05 18.00
C ALA A 59 6.14 33.83 16.69
N ILE A 60 5.75 32.61 16.39
CA ILE A 60 4.74 32.30 15.39
C ILE A 60 3.37 32.40 16.08
N PHE A 61 2.48 33.22 15.54
CA PHE A 61 1.14 33.44 16.06
C PHE A 61 0.10 32.90 15.09
N GLU A 62 -0.80 32.02 15.58
CA GLU A 62 -1.74 31.24 14.76
C GLU A 62 -3.19 31.39 15.22
N THR A 63 -3.44 32.13 16.32
CA THR A 63 -4.77 32.19 16.91
C THR A 63 -5.67 33.16 16.15
N GLY A 64 -6.62 32.62 15.35
CA GLY A 64 -7.60 33.40 14.61
C GLY A 64 -7.09 34.14 13.38
N VAL A 65 -5.84 33.93 13.00
CA VAL A 65 -5.19 34.46 11.78
C VAL A 65 -4.33 33.35 11.18
N PRO A 66 -4.01 33.40 9.86
CA PRO A 66 -2.96 32.54 9.29
C PRO A 66 -1.66 32.70 10.07
N PRO A 67 -0.82 31.64 10.17
CA PRO A 67 0.44 31.68 10.88
C PRO A 67 1.32 32.86 10.43
N GLU A 68 1.69 33.73 11.37
CA GLU A 68 2.51 34.93 11.10
C GLU A 68 3.53 35.15 12.21
N PHE A 69 4.69 35.73 11.87
CA PHE A 69 5.63 36.17 12.91
C PHE A 69 5.17 37.44 13.60
N ARG A 70 5.24 37.42 14.94
CA ARG A 70 5.17 38.58 15.81
C ARG A 70 6.44 38.71 16.62
N VAL A 71 6.96 39.95 16.73
CA VAL A 71 8.24 40.19 17.36
C VAL A 71 8.13 41.32 18.36
N TRP A 72 8.57 41.04 19.59
CA TRP A 72 8.68 42.03 20.67
C TRP A 72 10.15 42.30 20.97
N LEU A 73 10.46 43.52 21.34
CA LEU A 73 11.82 44.06 21.41
C LEU A 73 12.09 44.72 22.76
N THR A 74 13.24 44.44 23.36
CA THR A 74 13.66 45.05 24.62
C THR A 74 15.12 45.50 24.58
N ASP A 75 15.42 46.59 25.34
CA ASP A 75 16.79 47.06 25.60
C ASP A 75 16.91 47.25 27.13
N LYS A 76 17.84 46.55 27.77
CA LYS A 76 18.02 46.50 29.22
C LYS A 76 16.73 46.11 29.96
N GLY A 77 15.94 45.23 29.38
CA GLY A 77 14.64 44.78 29.90
C GLY A 77 13.49 45.78 29.71
N ASN A 78 13.72 46.93 29.12
CA ASN A 78 12.66 47.88 28.79
C ASN A 78 12.16 47.69 27.37
N VAL A 79 10.85 47.77 27.18
CA VAL A 79 10.18 47.64 25.87
C VAL A 79 10.66 48.74 24.91
N ILE A 80 11.04 48.36 23.70
CA ILE A 80 11.41 49.27 22.61
C ILE A 80 10.18 49.48 21.71
N ALA A 81 9.90 50.72 21.34
CA ALA A 81 8.89 51.00 20.32
C ALA A 81 9.26 50.36 18.99
N PRO A 82 8.39 49.56 18.36
CA PRO A 82 8.70 48.75 17.18
C PRO A 82 9.27 49.56 16.00
N GLN A 83 8.83 50.81 15.85
CA GLN A 83 9.28 51.72 14.77
C GLN A 83 10.79 52.06 14.83
N LYS A 84 11.45 51.82 15.96
CA LYS A 84 12.87 52.12 16.16
C LYS A 84 13.80 51.03 15.68
N VAL A 85 13.27 49.87 15.30
CA VAL A 85 14.04 48.71 14.88
C VAL A 85 13.66 48.32 13.45
N LYS A 86 14.66 48.07 12.61
CA LYS A 86 14.47 47.39 11.32
C LYS A 86 14.78 45.94 11.53
N LEU A 87 13.84 45.04 11.22
CA LEU A 87 13.97 43.60 11.38
C LEU A 87 13.70 42.90 10.04
N ASN A 88 14.46 41.85 9.79
CA ASN A 88 14.20 40.92 8.70
C ASN A 88 14.49 39.49 9.19
N VAL A 89 13.68 38.53 8.76
CA VAL A 89 13.85 37.10 9.03
C VAL A 89 13.88 36.36 7.70
N LYS A 90 14.91 35.52 7.53
CA LYS A 90 14.99 34.57 6.42
C LYS A 90 14.83 33.16 6.95
N LEU A 91 13.90 32.43 6.35
CA LEU A 91 13.70 31.00 6.62
C LEU A 91 14.23 30.21 5.44
N THR A 92 15.22 29.35 5.68
CA THR A 92 15.72 28.42 4.65
C THR A 92 15.05 27.07 4.88
N ARG A 93 14.17 26.69 3.95
CA ARG A 93 13.40 25.44 3.97
C ARG A 93 14.17 24.30 3.32
N LEU A 94 13.61 23.09 3.34
CA LEU A 94 14.14 21.93 2.61
C LEU A 94 14.29 22.26 1.13
N GLY A 95 15.47 21.95 0.55
CA GLY A 95 15.82 22.27 -0.85
C GLY A 95 16.25 23.72 -1.06
N ASP A 96 16.76 24.39 -0.01
CA ASP A 96 17.30 25.75 -0.03
C ASP A 96 16.30 26.82 -0.49
N VAL A 97 15.01 26.55 -0.36
CA VAL A 97 13.96 27.53 -0.62
C VAL A 97 13.97 28.57 0.50
N ILE A 98 14.01 29.86 0.14
CA ILE A 98 14.14 30.98 1.09
C ILE A 98 12.83 31.77 1.14
N ASP A 99 12.22 31.84 2.34
CA ASP A 99 11.20 32.82 2.65
C ASP A 99 11.87 34.05 3.25
N ASP A 100 11.75 35.20 2.61
CA ASP A 100 12.33 36.48 3.06
C ASP A 100 11.22 37.38 3.64
N ILE A 101 11.20 37.50 4.97
CA ILE A 101 10.10 38.11 5.73
C ILE A 101 10.53 39.44 6.25
N ASN A 102 9.81 40.49 5.82
CA ASN A 102 9.97 41.83 6.33
C ASN A 102 8.91 42.17 7.37
N PHE A 103 9.17 43.19 8.17
CA PHE A 103 8.35 43.52 9.31
C PHE A 103 7.85 44.95 9.28
N ARG A 104 6.64 45.13 9.78
CA ARG A 104 6.03 46.47 10.02
C ARG A 104 5.53 46.59 11.43
N ALA A 105 5.61 47.77 11.99
CA ALA A 105 5.11 48.06 13.33
C ALA A 105 3.57 47.97 13.38
N GLN A 106 3.06 47.23 14.38
CA GLN A 106 1.64 47.13 14.67
C GLN A 106 1.45 47.09 16.21
N GLY A 107 0.88 48.15 16.77
CA GLY A 107 0.75 48.23 18.24
C GLY A 107 2.11 48.23 18.93
N ASP A 108 2.33 47.26 19.79
CA ASP A 108 3.53 47.07 20.60
C ASP A 108 4.50 46.03 20.02
N PHE A 109 4.22 45.45 18.84
CA PHE A 109 5.05 44.45 18.18
C PHE A 109 5.34 44.77 16.71
N LEU A 110 6.32 44.06 16.14
CA LEU A 110 6.56 44.01 14.72
C LEU A 110 5.83 42.79 14.13
N ARG A 111 5.01 43.00 13.10
CA ARG A 111 4.29 41.95 12.37
C ARG A 111 5.02 41.60 11.08
N GLY A 112 5.23 40.34 10.82
CA GLY A 112 5.72 39.83 9.55
C GLY A 112 4.73 40.03 8.40
N ASP A 113 5.23 40.21 7.18
CA ASP A 113 4.44 40.48 5.99
C ASP A 113 4.01 39.24 5.22
N SER A 114 4.41 38.06 5.70
CA SER A 114 4.20 36.77 5.01
C SER A 114 3.56 35.73 5.96
N VAL A 115 2.81 34.79 5.39
CA VAL A 115 2.26 33.61 6.10
C VAL A 115 3.39 32.59 6.26
N ILE A 116 3.50 32.01 7.44
CA ILE A 116 4.46 30.94 7.74
C ILE A 116 3.77 29.59 7.54
N TYR A 117 3.92 29.02 6.35
CA TYR A 117 3.29 27.73 6.01
C TYR A 117 3.97 26.56 6.72
N GLU A 118 3.17 25.55 7.04
CA GLU A 118 3.66 24.27 7.54
C GLU A 118 4.46 23.50 6.47
N PRO A 119 5.44 22.65 6.86
CA PRO A 119 5.91 22.45 8.23
C PRO A 119 6.75 23.64 8.72
N HIS A 120 6.69 23.94 10.02
CA HIS A 120 7.55 24.95 10.64
C HIS A 120 8.99 24.44 10.82
N SER A 121 9.53 23.89 9.76
CA SER A 121 10.85 23.25 9.71
C SER A 121 11.78 24.02 8.78
N PHE A 122 12.68 24.82 9.37
CA PHE A 122 13.56 25.72 8.63
C PHE A 122 14.80 26.12 9.45
N TYR A 123 15.84 26.53 8.75
CA TYR A 123 16.95 27.28 9.33
C TYR A 123 16.58 28.76 9.34
N VAL A 124 16.71 29.40 10.50
CA VAL A 124 16.28 30.78 10.73
C VAL A 124 17.49 31.70 10.79
N THR A 125 17.49 32.76 9.99
CA THR A 125 18.43 33.88 10.10
C THR A 125 17.65 35.14 10.46
N VAL A 126 17.91 35.71 11.61
CA VAL A 126 17.31 36.98 12.08
C VAL A 126 18.34 38.08 12.00
N THR A 127 17.99 39.19 11.35
CA THR A 127 18.82 40.40 11.33
C THR A 127 18.03 41.58 11.85
N ALA A 128 18.64 42.36 12.75
CA ALA A 128 18.03 43.57 13.32
C ALA A 128 19.00 44.74 13.29
N GLN A 129 18.46 45.96 13.09
CA GLN A 129 19.20 47.22 13.21
C GLN A 129 18.55 48.12 14.25
N TYR A 130 19.31 48.47 15.28
CA TYR A 130 18.86 49.33 16.37
C TYR A 130 19.98 50.27 16.81
N LYS A 131 19.69 51.56 16.92
CA LYS A 131 20.64 52.62 17.34
C LYS A 131 21.98 52.61 16.55
N GLY A 132 21.94 52.23 15.26
CA GLY A 132 23.13 52.17 14.40
C GLY A 132 23.92 50.85 14.52
N THR A 133 23.55 49.93 15.44
CA THR A 133 24.16 48.62 15.60
C THR A 133 23.35 47.59 14.82
N SER A 134 24.06 46.65 14.17
CA SER A 134 23.45 45.49 13.50
C SER A 134 23.64 44.25 14.32
N TYR A 135 22.61 43.49 14.47
CA TYR A 135 22.54 42.23 15.21
C TYR A 135 22.18 41.10 14.26
N ARG A 136 22.69 39.89 14.50
CA ARG A 136 22.41 38.71 13.71
C ARG A 136 22.35 37.47 14.59
N TRP A 137 21.32 36.66 14.43
CA TRP A 137 21.17 35.38 15.07
C TRP A 137 20.81 34.33 14.02
N GLU A 138 21.28 33.12 14.25
CA GLU A 138 21.03 31.97 13.40
C GLU A 138 20.74 30.75 14.28
N TYR A 139 19.74 29.97 13.90
CA TYR A 139 19.39 28.76 14.61
C TYR A 139 18.56 27.83 13.74
N GLU A 140 18.57 26.56 14.10
CA GLU A 140 17.73 25.53 13.51
C GLU A 140 16.40 25.45 14.25
N ASN A 141 15.31 25.31 13.47
CA ASN A 141 13.96 25.04 13.95
C ASN A 141 13.40 23.93 13.08
N TYR A 142 13.91 22.70 13.28
CA TYR A 142 13.49 21.57 12.48
C TYR A 142 12.40 20.79 13.22
N GLU A 143 11.22 20.81 12.67
CA GLU A 143 10.12 19.96 13.11
C GLU A 143 9.95 18.80 12.13
N GLY A 144 10.43 17.62 12.52
CA GLY A 144 10.29 16.44 11.68
C GLY A 144 11.26 16.33 10.52
N ARG A 145 12.50 16.85 10.66
CA ARG A 145 13.59 16.69 9.72
C ARG A 145 14.69 15.79 10.30
N THR A 146 15.26 14.95 9.45
CA THR A 146 16.45 14.16 9.76
C THR A 146 17.39 14.10 8.57
N ILE A 147 18.67 13.76 8.82
CA ILE A 147 19.71 13.60 7.80
C ILE A 147 20.20 12.15 7.89
N ILE A 148 20.12 11.43 6.79
CA ILE A 148 20.62 10.05 6.69
C ILE A 148 21.48 9.96 5.43
N GLU A 149 22.74 9.59 5.62
CA GLU A 149 23.67 9.37 4.52
C GLU A 149 23.12 8.32 3.55
N GLN A 150 23.31 8.54 2.23
CA GLN A 150 22.74 7.69 1.19
C GLN A 150 23.09 6.20 1.38
N ALA A 151 24.35 5.91 1.74
CA ALA A 151 24.80 4.53 1.97
C ALA A 151 24.04 3.85 3.14
N VAL A 152 23.69 4.62 4.18
CA VAL A 152 22.89 4.13 5.33
C VAL A 152 21.44 3.94 4.92
N ALA A 153 20.86 4.88 4.17
CA ALA A 153 19.50 4.77 3.64
C ALA A 153 19.33 3.51 2.76
N ASP A 154 20.29 3.25 1.87
CA ASP A 154 20.31 2.06 1.03
C ASP A 154 20.41 0.77 1.85
N ALA A 155 21.28 0.75 2.87
CA ALA A 155 21.43 -0.40 3.77
C ALA A 155 20.15 -0.66 4.60
N MET A 156 19.39 0.37 4.94
CA MET A 156 18.09 0.29 5.61
C MET A 156 16.94 -0.04 4.66
N GLY A 157 17.19 -0.11 3.35
CA GLY A 157 16.19 -0.40 2.32
C GLY A 157 15.16 0.72 2.16
N ILE A 158 15.51 1.96 2.46
CA ILE A 158 14.65 3.13 2.23
C ILE A 158 14.55 3.34 0.72
N LYS A 159 13.33 3.28 0.18
CA LYS A 159 13.09 3.55 -1.24
C LYS A 159 12.25 4.79 -1.41
N THR A 160 12.45 5.46 -2.52
CA THR A 160 11.79 6.70 -2.86
C THR A 160 11.12 6.63 -4.23
N GLU A 161 10.10 7.45 -4.43
CA GLU A 161 9.48 7.70 -5.73
C GLU A 161 9.18 9.20 -5.88
N ILE A 162 8.89 9.60 -7.11
CA ILE A 162 8.49 10.98 -7.42
C ILE A 162 6.97 11.08 -7.35
N ALA A 163 6.46 12.01 -6.56
CA ALA A 163 5.04 12.33 -6.50
C ALA A 163 4.58 13.01 -7.80
N GLY A 164 3.47 12.56 -8.37
CA GLY A 164 2.99 13.08 -9.64
C GLY A 164 1.65 12.52 -10.04
N GLU A 165 1.35 12.62 -11.33
CA GLU A 165 0.12 12.11 -11.91
C GLU A 165 -0.02 10.60 -11.73
N ALA A 166 -1.21 10.15 -11.37
CA ALA A 166 -1.52 8.73 -11.28
C ALA A 166 -2.97 8.43 -11.68
N THR A 167 -3.22 7.16 -11.98
CA THR A 167 -4.58 6.66 -12.20
C THR A 167 -5.01 5.84 -10.99
N LEU A 168 -6.05 6.31 -10.32
CA LEU A 168 -6.68 5.59 -9.21
C LEU A 168 -7.61 4.52 -9.78
N HIS A 169 -7.31 3.25 -9.49
CA HIS A 169 -8.17 2.12 -9.86
C HIS A 169 -9.13 1.84 -8.71
N GLN A 170 -10.35 2.35 -8.83
CA GLN A 170 -11.39 2.03 -7.85
C GLN A 170 -11.95 0.65 -8.14
N SER A 171 -11.88 -0.25 -7.18
CA SER A 171 -12.42 -1.60 -7.26
C SER A 171 -13.36 -1.90 -6.13
N ILE A 172 -14.31 -2.81 -6.39
CA ILE A 172 -15.18 -3.38 -5.37
C ILE A 172 -14.84 -4.85 -5.17
N PRO A 173 -14.81 -5.34 -3.92
CA PRO A 173 -14.65 -6.76 -3.66
C PRO A 173 -15.93 -7.50 -4.06
N ALA A 174 -15.78 -8.65 -4.71
CA ALA A 174 -16.86 -9.55 -5.05
C ALA A 174 -16.45 -10.98 -4.74
N TYR A 175 -17.42 -11.76 -4.28
CA TYR A 175 -17.21 -13.16 -3.90
C TYR A 175 -18.12 -14.04 -4.73
N GLY A 176 -17.67 -15.25 -5.00
CA GLY A 176 -18.44 -16.16 -5.80
C GLY A 176 -17.94 -17.59 -5.78
N VAL A 177 -18.40 -18.36 -6.76
CA VAL A 177 -18.01 -19.75 -6.94
C VAL A 177 -17.69 -20.03 -8.39
N LEU A 178 -16.76 -20.95 -8.61
CA LEU A 178 -16.43 -21.46 -9.92
C LEU A 178 -17.50 -22.46 -10.36
N ALA A 179 -18.05 -22.27 -11.55
CA ALA A 179 -19.08 -23.11 -12.14
C ALA A 179 -18.71 -23.52 -13.56
N LEU A 180 -19.36 -24.56 -14.06
CA LEU A 180 -19.30 -24.89 -15.48
C LEU A 180 -20.20 -23.93 -16.28
N PRO A 181 -19.83 -23.58 -17.53
CA PRO A 181 -20.71 -22.88 -18.43
C PRO A 181 -21.96 -23.73 -18.74
N PRO A 182 -23.12 -23.10 -19.04
CA PRO A 182 -24.40 -23.82 -19.29
C PRO A 182 -24.31 -24.89 -20.37
N ASN A 183 -23.44 -24.72 -21.34
CA ASN A 183 -23.22 -25.64 -22.46
C ASN A 183 -22.10 -26.68 -22.22
N ALA A 184 -21.58 -26.80 -21.01
CA ALA A 184 -20.52 -27.74 -20.69
C ALA A 184 -20.95 -29.19 -20.76
N HIS A 185 -22.23 -29.48 -20.56
CA HIS A 185 -22.79 -30.82 -20.57
C HIS A 185 -23.39 -31.16 -21.93
N THR A 186 -22.87 -32.19 -22.57
CA THR A 186 -23.41 -32.73 -23.82
C THR A 186 -23.96 -34.14 -23.56
N LYS A 187 -25.25 -34.30 -23.76
CA LYS A 187 -25.94 -35.61 -23.72
C LYS A 187 -25.79 -36.29 -25.07
N VAL A 188 -25.30 -37.52 -25.05
CA VAL A 188 -25.11 -38.32 -26.26
C VAL A 188 -26.15 -39.46 -26.26
N SER A 189 -26.93 -39.52 -27.29
CA SER A 189 -27.95 -40.57 -27.56
C SER A 189 -27.69 -41.24 -28.88
N ALA A 190 -28.27 -42.39 -29.08
CA ALA A 190 -28.24 -43.12 -30.36
C ALA A 190 -29.06 -42.35 -31.42
N ARG A 191 -28.58 -42.33 -32.67
CA ARG A 191 -29.30 -41.74 -33.80
C ARG A 191 -30.42 -42.63 -34.29
N PHE A 192 -30.19 -43.97 -34.25
CA PHE A 192 -31.17 -44.99 -34.59
C PHE A 192 -31.26 -45.98 -33.43
N ASP A 193 -32.45 -46.47 -33.14
CA ASP A 193 -32.59 -47.45 -32.06
C ASP A 193 -31.98 -48.81 -32.44
N GLY A 194 -31.36 -49.43 -31.44
CA GLY A 194 -30.66 -50.67 -31.63
C GLY A 194 -30.09 -51.21 -30.32
N GLU A 195 -29.45 -52.37 -30.43
CA GLU A 195 -28.71 -53.01 -29.35
C GLU A 195 -27.29 -52.52 -29.25
N ILE A 196 -26.82 -52.22 -28.06
CA ILE A 196 -25.43 -51.85 -27.79
C ILE A 196 -24.58 -53.12 -27.83
N THR A 197 -23.91 -53.32 -28.93
CA THR A 197 -23.04 -54.50 -29.11
C THR A 197 -21.68 -54.36 -28.49
N GLN A 198 -21.16 -53.09 -28.37
CA GLN A 198 -19.88 -52.85 -27.73
C GLN A 198 -19.82 -51.44 -27.12
N ARG A 199 -19.23 -51.35 -25.92
CA ARG A 199 -18.94 -50.09 -25.21
C ARG A 199 -17.41 -49.89 -25.21
N HIS A 200 -16.96 -48.71 -25.68
CA HIS A 200 -15.54 -48.38 -25.83
C HIS A 200 -15.02 -47.44 -24.73
N VAL A 201 -15.87 -47.04 -23.78
CA VAL A 201 -15.55 -46.05 -22.76
C VAL A 201 -16.17 -46.36 -21.41
N ASN A 202 -15.58 -45.85 -20.34
CA ASN A 202 -16.05 -46.00 -18.98
C ASN A 202 -16.38 -44.64 -18.35
N PHE A 203 -17.08 -44.68 -17.22
CA PHE A 203 -17.29 -43.50 -16.37
C PHE A 203 -15.93 -42.94 -15.96
N GLY A 204 -15.75 -41.60 -16.05
CA GLY A 204 -14.49 -40.91 -15.72
C GLY A 204 -13.48 -40.83 -16.85
N ASP A 205 -13.67 -41.55 -17.96
CA ASP A 205 -12.72 -41.50 -19.09
C ASP A 205 -12.67 -40.09 -19.71
N LYS A 206 -11.44 -39.62 -19.99
CA LYS A 206 -11.20 -38.42 -20.85
C LYS A 206 -11.26 -38.87 -22.31
N VAL A 207 -12.16 -38.24 -23.09
CA VAL A 207 -12.36 -38.55 -24.51
C VAL A 207 -12.06 -37.32 -25.37
N LYS A 208 -11.59 -37.57 -26.59
CA LYS A 208 -11.37 -36.55 -27.61
C LYS A 208 -12.56 -36.53 -28.59
N LYS A 209 -12.87 -35.35 -29.16
CA LYS A 209 -13.84 -35.24 -30.24
C LYS A 209 -13.55 -36.27 -31.36
N GLY A 210 -14.59 -37.05 -31.76
CA GLY A 210 -14.51 -38.09 -32.75
C GLY A 210 -14.08 -39.46 -32.20
N GLN A 211 -13.70 -39.60 -30.93
CA GLN A 211 -13.38 -40.88 -30.30
C GLN A 211 -14.62 -41.78 -30.25
N ARG A 212 -14.43 -43.09 -30.53
CA ARG A 212 -15.52 -44.08 -30.45
C ARG A 212 -16.03 -44.22 -29.01
N LEU A 213 -17.37 -44.22 -28.86
CA LEU A 213 -18.03 -44.39 -27.58
C LEU A 213 -18.78 -45.73 -27.50
N PHE A 214 -19.61 -46.01 -28.51
CA PHE A 214 -20.39 -47.23 -28.60
C PHE A 214 -20.43 -47.75 -30.04
N THR A 215 -20.58 -49.09 -30.16
CA THR A 215 -21.03 -49.73 -31.39
C THR A 215 -22.45 -50.24 -31.15
N ILE A 216 -23.37 -49.95 -32.06
CA ILE A 216 -24.80 -50.26 -31.96
C ILE A 216 -25.22 -50.99 -33.21
N GLU A 217 -25.95 -52.09 -33.08
CA GLU A 217 -26.63 -52.74 -34.19
C GLU A 217 -28.05 -52.20 -34.28
N SER A 218 -28.38 -51.60 -35.44
CA SER A 218 -29.70 -50.99 -35.68
C SER A 218 -30.77 -52.01 -35.77
N ASN A 219 -31.87 -51.84 -35.05
CA ASN A 219 -33.04 -52.70 -35.10
C ASN A 219 -33.72 -52.76 -36.49
N GLU A 220 -33.61 -51.66 -37.27
CA GLU A 220 -34.24 -51.61 -38.62
C GLU A 220 -33.38 -52.24 -39.69
N SER A 221 -32.05 -51.91 -39.68
CA SER A 221 -31.17 -52.30 -40.79
C SER A 221 -30.28 -53.51 -40.47
N LEU A 222 -30.21 -53.95 -39.19
CA LEU A 222 -29.36 -55.01 -38.68
C LEU A 222 -27.86 -54.75 -39.02
N LYS A 223 -27.49 -53.49 -39.24
CA LYS A 223 -26.14 -53.06 -39.54
C LYS A 223 -25.54 -52.34 -38.34
N PRO A 224 -24.29 -52.62 -37.99
CA PRO A 224 -23.61 -51.90 -36.95
C PRO A 224 -23.24 -50.48 -37.39
N TYR A 225 -23.37 -49.52 -36.47
CA TYR A 225 -22.87 -48.16 -36.62
C TYR A 225 -22.20 -47.71 -35.29
N THR A 226 -21.35 -46.71 -35.40
CA THR A 226 -20.55 -46.23 -34.27
C THR A 226 -21.05 -44.84 -33.83
N ILE A 227 -21.22 -44.66 -32.53
CA ILE A 227 -21.39 -43.35 -31.90
C ILE A 227 -20.03 -42.82 -31.48
N THR A 228 -19.73 -41.58 -31.85
CA THR A 228 -18.48 -40.90 -31.50
C THR A 228 -18.71 -39.72 -30.60
N ALA A 229 -17.69 -39.32 -29.84
CA ALA A 229 -17.74 -38.15 -28.98
C ALA A 229 -17.93 -36.84 -29.80
N PRO A 230 -18.96 -36.03 -29.54
CA PRO A 230 -19.17 -34.78 -30.23
C PRO A 230 -18.22 -33.67 -29.84
N ALA A 231 -17.61 -33.78 -28.65
CA ALA A 231 -16.62 -32.84 -28.10
C ALA A 231 -15.56 -33.57 -27.29
N THR A 232 -14.49 -32.88 -26.97
CA THR A 232 -13.48 -33.32 -26.00
C THR A 232 -13.99 -33.06 -24.58
N GLY A 233 -13.81 -34.00 -23.66
CA GLY A 233 -14.26 -33.85 -22.26
C GLY A 233 -14.15 -35.13 -21.46
N VAL A 234 -14.80 -35.16 -20.32
CA VAL A 234 -14.86 -36.30 -19.38
C VAL A 234 -16.26 -36.90 -19.36
N ILE A 235 -16.36 -38.21 -19.31
CA ILE A 235 -17.64 -38.92 -19.14
C ILE A 235 -18.09 -38.82 -17.69
N THR A 236 -19.11 -37.98 -17.44
CA THR A 236 -19.63 -37.70 -16.08
C THR A 236 -20.93 -38.44 -15.77
N SER A 237 -21.52 -39.11 -16.77
CA SER A 237 -22.63 -40.05 -16.58
C SER A 237 -22.55 -41.13 -17.63
N LEU A 238 -22.74 -42.36 -17.23
CA LEU A 238 -22.79 -43.54 -18.10
C LEU A 238 -24.03 -44.36 -17.73
N MET A 239 -25.04 -44.39 -18.64
CA MET A 239 -26.35 -45.00 -18.41
C MET A 239 -26.58 -46.13 -19.44
N ALA A 240 -25.56 -46.72 -19.98
CA ALA A 240 -25.69 -47.68 -21.05
C ALA A 240 -24.63 -48.81 -20.92
N ASN A 241 -25.11 -50.07 -21.00
CA ASN A 241 -24.30 -51.26 -21.00
C ASN A 241 -24.47 -52.09 -22.26
N GLU A 242 -23.52 -52.97 -22.52
CA GLU A 242 -23.62 -53.95 -23.61
C GLU A 242 -24.84 -54.85 -23.45
N GLY A 243 -25.48 -55.19 -24.55
CA GLY A 243 -26.73 -55.99 -24.59
C GLY A 243 -28.00 -55.15 -24.33
N GLU A 244 -27.91 -53.86 -23.95
CA GLU A 244 -29.06 -53.02 -23.73
C GLU A 244 -29.57 -52.34 -25.03
N GLN A 245 -30.89 -52.13 -25.11
CA GLN A 245 -31.52 -51.38 -26.17
C GLN A 245 -31.43 -49.85 -25.93
N THR A 246 -31.14 -49.09 -26.96
CA THR A 246 -30.97 -47.62 -26.84
C THR A 246 -32.27 -46.88 -26.55
N LYS A 247 -33.37 -47.21 -27.20
CA LYS A 247 -34.73 -46.65 -27.01
C LYS A 247 -34.78 -45.10 -26.89
N GLY A 248 -33.98 -44.40 -27.70
CA GLY A 248 -33.94 -42.94 -27.71
C GLY A 248 -33.40 -42.27 -26.44
N ARG A 249 -32.92 -43.03 -25.42
CA ARG A 249 -32.42 -42.48 -24.17
C ARG A 249 -31.02 -41.90 -24.28
N THR A 250 -30.63 -41.05 -23.33
CA THR A 250 -29.25 -40.60 -23.16
C THR A 250 -28.41 -41.78 -22.73
N LEU A 251 -27.32 -42.06 -23.43
CA LEU A 251 -26.37 -43.13 -23.14
C LEU A 251 -25.25 -42.67 -22.21
N ILE A 252 -24.71 -41.49 -22.49
CA ILE A 252 -23.71 -40.83 -21.64
C ILE A 252 -23.99 -39.32 -21.56
N THR A 253 -23.41 -38.71 -20.53
CA THR A 253 -23.20 -37.27 -20.49
C THR A 253 -21.71 -37.02 -20.52
N LEU A 254 -21.28 -36.19 -21.47
CA LEU A 254 -19.93 -35.68 -21.63
C LEU A 254 -19.85 -34.28 -21.06
N THR A 255 -18.90 -34.01 -20.17
CA THR A 255 -18.65 -32.70 -19.60
C THR A 255 -17.34 -32.14 -20.13
N THR A 256 -17.42 -30.99 -20.79
CA THR A 256 -16.22 -30.26 -21.25
C THR A 256 -15.57 -29.59 -20.05
N THR A 257 -14.26 -29.80 -19.87
CA THR A 257 -13.44 -29.19 -18.80
C THR A 257 -12.50 -28.14 -19.41
N GLY A 258 -11.80 -27.38 -18.52
CA GLY A 258 -10.82 -26.37 -18.92
C GLY A 258 -11.40 -24.99 -19.19
N ASN A 259 -12.73 -24.85 -19.30
CA ASN A 259 -13.42 -23.57 -19.35
C ASN A 259 -14.44 -23.49 -18.23
N TYR A 260 -14.32 -22.48 -17.40
CA TYR A 260 -15.17 -22.26 -16.25
C TYR A 260 -15.76 -20.84 -16.27
N ILE A 261 -16.74 -20.62 -15.41
CA ILE A 261 -17.36 -19.33 -15.14
C ILE A 261 -17.21 -19.05 -13.65
N ALA A 262 -16.53 -17.98 -13.28
CA ALA A 262 -16.63 -17.44 -11.94
C ALA A 262 -17.97 -16.67 -11.84
N ARG A 263 -18.85 -17.11 -10.97
CA ARG A 263 -20.16 -16.49 -10.71
C ARG A 263 -20.05 -15.59 -9.50
N LEU A 264 -19.79 -14.30 -9.73
CA LEU A 264 -19.53 -13.29 -8.72
C LEU A 264 -20.83 -12.62 -8.26
N ALA A 265 -21.03 -12.49 -6.95
CA ALA A 265 -22.14 -11.78 -6.36
C ALA A 265 -21.82 -10.29 -6.22
N VAL A 266 -22.64 -9.43 -6.81
CA VAL A 266 -22.61 -7.97 -6.66
C VAL A 266 -23.90 -7.53 -6.01
N TYR A 267 -23.82 -6.60 -5.04
CA TYR A 267 -24.95 -6.16 -4.22
C TYR A 267 -25.49 -4.80 -4.66
N PRO A 268 -26.71 -4.38 -4.21
CA PRO A 268 -27.41 -3.21 -4.72
C PRO A 268 -26.64 -1.91 -4.72
N SER A 269 -25.75 -1.68 -3.76
CA SER A 269 -24.88 -0.50 -3.65
C SER A 269 -23.95 -0.32 -4.84
N ASP A 270 -23.71 -1.42 -5.59
CA ASP A 270 -22.69 -1.47 -6.64
C ASP A 270 -23.22 -1.92 -8.01
N TYR A 271 -24.54 -2.15 -8.13
CA TYR A 271 -25.15 -2.61 -9.40
C TYR A 271 -24.84 -1.68 -10.58
N ASP A 272 -24.92 -0.38 -10.37
CA ASP A 272 -24.75 0.60 -11.44
C ASP A 272 -23.26 0.84 -11.78
N LYS A 273 -22.38 0.43 -10.89
CA LYS A 273 -20.93 0.59 -11.05
C LYS A 273 -20.32 -0.52 -11.90
N VAL A 274 -20.83 -1.76 -11.81
CA VAL A 274 -20.30 -2.92 -12.55
C VAL A 274 -21.02 -3.11 -13.87
N LYS A 275 -20.26 -3.17 -14.95
CA LYS A 275 -20.78 -3.34 -16.31
C LYS A 275 -20.15 -4.54 -17.00
N VAL A 276 -20.80 -5.04 -18.04
CA VAL A 276 -20.15 -5.97 -18.95
C VAL A 276 -18.93 -5.29 -19.57
N GLY A 277 -17.79 -5.97 -19.52
CA GLY A 277 -16.49 -5.43 -19.92
C GLY A 277 -15.64 -4.87 -18.77
N SER A 278 -16.19 -4.69 -17.54
CA SER A 278 -15.39 -4.31 -16.37
C SER A 278 -14.26 -5.31 -16.15
N ASP A 279 -13.05 -4.79 -15.90
CA ASP A 279 -11.88 -5.61 -15.60
C ASP A 279 -12.01 -6.24 -14.20
N VAL A 280 -11.61 -7.48 -14.09
CA VAL A 280 -11.68 -8.27 -12.85
C VAL A 280 -10.35 -8.93 -12.61
N SER A 281 -9.80 -8.72 -11.42
CA SER A 281 -8.75 -9.56 -10.87
C SER A 281 -9.38 -10.54 -9.90
N LEU A 282 -9.18 -11.84 -10.12
CA LEU A 282 -9.77 -12.87 -9.29
C LEU A 282 -8.77 -13.95 -8.90
N ARG A 283 -9.00 -14.53 -7.74
CA ARG A 283 -8.26 -15.70 -7.22
C ARG A 283 -9.24 -16.79 -6.87
N VAL A 284 -8.98 -17.99 -7.37
CA VAL A 284 -9.73 -19.19 -7.00
C VAL A 284 -9.08 -19.80 -5.77
N GLU A 285 -9.89 -20.16 -4.77
CA GLU A 285 -9.39 -20.79 -3.54
C GLU A 285 -8.65 -22.09 -3.86
N GLY A 286 -7.45 -22.25 -3.29
CA GLY A 286 -6.55 -23.37 -3.60
C GLY A 286 -5.63 -23.13 -4.81
N SER A 287 -5.76 -22.01 -5.53
CA SER A 287 -4.83 -21.60 -6.59
C SER A 287 -3.88 -20.52 -6.10
N ALA A 288 -2.61 -20.62 -6.47
CA ALA A 288 -1.60 -19.58 -6.16
C ALA A 288 -1.60 -18.41 -7.15
N GLN A 289 -2.35 -18.50 -8.25
CA GLN A 289 -2.32 -17.52 -9.35
C GLN A 289 -3.52 -16.57 -9.29
N ASP A 290 -3.23 -15.29 -9.49
CA ASP A 290 -4.24 -14.28 -9.79
C ASP A 290 -4.58 -14.34 -11.29
N ILE A 291 -5.86 -14.33 -11.59
CA ILE A 291 -6.40 -14.39 -12.93
C ILE A 291 -7.01 -13.03 -13.26
N THR A 292 -6.55 -12.41 -14.34
CA THR A 292 -7.15 -11.19 -14.88
C THR A 292 -8.12 -11.55 -15.99
N ALA A 293 -9.33 -11.06 -15.91
CA ALA A 293 -10.42 -11.31 -16.87
C ALA A 293 -11.40 -10.14 -16.93
N LYS A 294 -12.53 -10.32 -17.60
CA LYS A 294 -13.58 -9.30 -17.70
C LYS A 294 -14.94 -9.89 -17.36
N VAL A 295 -15.84 -9.05 -16.85
CA VAL A 295 -17.25 -9.38 -16.75
C VAL A 295 -17.81 -9.61 -18.14
N THR A 296 -18.35 -10.81 -18.41
CA THR A 296 -18.85 -11.21 -19.72
C THR A 296 -20.37 -11.19 -19.81
N PHE A 297 -21.05 -11.41 -18.69
CA PHE A 297 -22.51 -11.45 -18.63
C PHE A 297 -22.99 -11.04 -17.22
N ILE A 298 -24.15 -10.44 -17.16
CA ILE A 298 -24.84 -10.07 -15.92
C ILE A 298 -26.20 -10.77 -15.94
N GLU A 299 -26.47 -11.64 -14.94
CA GLU A 299 -27.77 -12.31 -14.86
C GLU A 299 -28.90 -11.27 -14.65
N PRO A 300 -30.01 -11.36 -15.36
CA PRO A 300 -31.11 -10.41 -15.21
C PRO A 300 -31.87 -10.58 -13.89
N GLU A 301 -31.76 -11.75 -13.29
CA GLU A 301 -32.44 -12.10 -12.03
C GLU A 301 -31.60 -11.73 -10.82
N VAL A 302 -32.27 -11.25 -9.78
CA VAL A 302 -31.68 -10.97 -8.48
C VAL A 302 -32.00 -12.16 -7.54
N ARG A 303 -30.99 -12.65 -6.84
CA ARG A 303 -31.12 -13.73 -5.88
C ARG A 303 -31.89 -13.28 -4.63
N ARG A 304 -32.28 -14.23 -3.79
CA ARG A 304 -33.01 -13.95 -2.53
C ARG A 304 -32.19 -13.09 -1.55
N ASP A 305 -30.87 -13.21 -1.60
CA ASP A 305 -29.91 -12.41 -0.82
C ASP A 305 -29.63 -11.04 -1.44
N GLN A 306 -30.41 -10.64 -2.45
CA GLN A 306 -30.26 -9.40 -3.20
C GLN A 306 -28.94 -9.31 -3.99
N ALA A 307 -28.21 -10.39 -4.19
CA ALA A 307 -27.08 -10.40 -5.09
C ALA A 307 -27.51 -10.56 -6.56
N ARG A 308 -26.93 -9.79 -7.45
CA ARG A 308 -26.96 -10.01 -8.89
C ARG A 308 -25.68 -10.72 -9.31
N ILE A 309 -25.82 -11.79 -10.09
CA ILE A 309 -24.68 -12.62 -10.46
C ILE A 309 -24.03 -12.08 -11.72
N HIS A 310 -22.71 -11.87 -11.65
CA HIS A 310 -21.86 -11.43 -12.75
C HIS A 310 -20.95 -12.59 -13.14
N TRP A 311 -20.88 -12.88 -14.42
CA TRP A 311 -20.07 -13.97 -14.95
C TRP A 311 -18.73 -13.45 -15.45
N VAL A 312 -17.70 -14.17 -15.09
CA VAL A 312 -16.34 -13.94 -15.56
C VAL A 312 -15.81 -15.26 -16.12
N ASN A 313 -15.41 -15.29 -17.36
CA ASN A 313 -14.86 -16.48 -17.98
C ASN A 313 -13.46 -16.74 -17.44
N VAL A 314 -13.21 -17.97 -17.00
CA VAL A 314 -11.94 -18.45 -16.48
C VAL A 314 -11.47 -19.63 -17.32
N ASN A 315 -10.30 -19.49 -17.93
CA ASN A 315 -9.68 -20.57 -18.72
C ASN A 315 -8.61 -21.24 -17.86
N ASP A 316 -8.75 -22.54 -17.70
CA ASP A 316 -7.81 -23.39 -16.96
C ASP A 316 -7.20 -24.43 -17.90
N ALA A 317 -6.12 -24.05 -18.58
CA ALA A 317 -5.40 -24.93 -19.50
C ALA A 317 -4.72 -26.14 -18.84
N GLN A 318 -4.63 -26.13 -17.50
CA GLN A 318 -3.91 -27.16 -16.73
C GLN A 318 -4.85 -28.12 -15.99
N ASP A 319 -6.18 -27.93 -16.11
CA ASP A 319 -7.18 -28.73 -15.35
C ASP A 319 -6.95 -28.71 -13.82
N ALA A 320 -6.42 -27.60 -13.28
CA ALA A 320 -6.06 -27.47 -11.87
C ALA A 320 -7.23 -26.97 -10.99
N LEU A 321 -8.22 -26.35 -11.63
CA LEU A 321 -9.36 -25.75 -10.93
C LEU A 321 -10.52 -26.74 -10.80
N SER A 322 -11.26 -26.62 -9.72
CA SER A 322 -12.42 -27.46 -9.45
C SER A 322 -13.72 -26.65 -9.40
N VAL A 323 -14.79 -27.23 -9.96
CA VAL A 323 -16.13 -26.65 -9.85
C VAL A 323 -16.55 -26.60 -8.40
N GLY A 324 -17.17 -25.48 -7.99
CA GLY A 324 -17.60 -25.26 -6.60
C GLY A 324 -16.54 -24.57 -5.73
N SER A 325 -15.30 -24.42 -6.22
CA SER A 325 -14.28 -23.63 -5.50
C SER A 325 -14.73 -22.20 -5.30
N PHE A 326 -14.43 -21.63 -4.13
CA PHE A 326 -14.69 -20.22 -3.85
C PHE A 326 -13.77 -19.33 -4.69
N VAL A 327 -14.30 -18.17 -5.05
CA VAL A 327 -13.59 -17.15 -5.84
C VAL A 327 -13.67 -15.83 -5.08
N ASN A 328 -12.50 -15.24 -4.83
CA ASN A 328 -12.33 -13.88 -4.36
C ASN A 328 -11.96 -13.00 -5.54
N ALA A 329 -12.65 -11.90 -5.74
CA ALA A 329 -12.44 -11.02 -6.89
C ALA A 329 -12.47 -9.55 -6.49
N ASN A 330 -11.74 -8.73 -7.26
CA ASN A 330 -11.83 -7.28 -7.26
C ASN A 330 -12.27 -6.83 -8.65
N ILE A 331 -13.44 -6.20 -8.75
CA ILE A 331 -13.99 -5.70 -10.01
C ILE A 331 -13.64 -4.21 -10.12
N ASN A 332 -12.89 -3.84 -11.15
CA ASN A 332 -12.58 -2.43 -11.43
C ASN A 332 -13.85 -1.72 -11.91
N VAL A 333 -14.23 -0.66 -11.22
CA VAL A 333 -15.46 0.10 -11.51
C VAL A 333 -15.18 1.51 -12.02
N ALA A 334 -13.99 2.06 -11.73
CA ALA A 334 -13.58 3.36 -12.26
C ALA A 334 -12.05 3.48 -12.31
N ASN A 335 -11.60 4.22 -13.32
CA ASN A 335 -10.22 4.67 -13.46
C ASN A 335 -10.25 6.21 -13.42
N ILE A 336 -9.67 6.81 -12.37
CA ILE A 336 -9.71 8.25 -12.14
C ILE A 336 -8.31 8.79 -12.25
N ALA A 337 -8.04 9.59 -13.27
CA ALA A 337 -6.78 10.32 -13.36
C ALA A 337 -6.76 11.47 -12.34
N VAL A 338 -5.68 11.59 -11.59
CA VAL A 338 -5.44 12.66 -10.62
C VAL A 338 -4.09 13.31 -10.89
N PRO A 339 -3.97 14.64 -10.70
CA PRO A 339 -2.75 15.37 -11.02
C PRO A 339 -1.61 15.09 -10.03
N LEU A 340 -1.94 14.67 -8.81
CA LEU A 340 -0.96 14.37 -7.78
C LEU A 340 -1.45 13.22 -6.91
N ALA A 341 -0.61 12.21 -6.75
CA ALA A 341 -0.85 11.07 -5.87
C ALA A 341 0.45 10.57 -5.26
N VAL A 342 0.31 9.85 -4.15
CA VAL A 342 1.38 9.11 -3.49
C VAL A 342 0.94 7.67 -3.25
N LYS A 343 1.92 6.76 -3.11
CA LYS A 343 1.64 5.37 -2.73
C LYS A 343 1.22 5.27 -1.28
N LYS A 344 0.15 4.54 -1.01
CA LYS A 344 -0.36 4.32 0.36
C LYS A 344 0.67 3.69 1.30
N ILE A 345 1.58 2.88 0.77
CA ILE A 345 2.64 2.24 1.56
C ILE A 345 3.64 3.26 2.15
N GLY A 346 3.80 4.44 1.52
CA GLY A 346 4.67 5.52 2.01
C GLY A 346 4.06 6.35 3.13
N LEU A 347 2.74 6.24 3.34
CA LEU A 347 2.04 7.03 4.37
C LEU A 347 2.42 6.59 5.77
N GLN A 348 2.62 7.57 6.65
CA GLN A 348 2.87 7.38 8.07
C GLN A 348 1.96 8.30 8.90
N ALA A 349 1.66 7.88 10.12
CA ALA A 349 1.07 8.77 11.13
C ALA A 349 2.20 9.48 11.88
N PHE A 350 2.17 10.80 11.94
CA PHE A 350 3.09 11.62 12.70
C PHE A 350 2.30 12.66 13.48
N ARG A 351 2.38 12.62 14.83
CA ARG A 351 1.45 13.35 15.70
C ARG A 351 -0.02 13.07 15.28
N ASP A 352 -0.80 14.08 15.02
CA ASP A 352 -2.22 13.96 14.62
C ASP A 352 -2.43 14.01 13.09
N PHE A 353 -1.33 13.90 12.28
CA PHE A 353 -1.37 14.04 10.83
C PHE A 353 -0.98 12.77 10.09
N THR A 354 -1.53 12.60 8.89
CA THR A 354 -1.02 11.63 7.92
C THR A 354 0.03 12.32 7.07
N VAL A 355 1.20 11.69 6.96
CA VAL A 355 2.39 12.31 6.36
C VAL A 355 3.08 11.37 5.37
N VAL A 356 3.93 11.95 4.52
CA VAL A 356 5.05 11.29 3.86
C VAL A 356 6.34 11.99 4.24
N TYR A 357 7.48 11.37 3.97
CA TYR A 357 8.80 11.99 4.13
C TYR A 357 9.31 12.41 2.77
N ALA A 358 9.37 13.73 2.52
CA ALA A 358 10.02 14.30 1.34
C ALA A 358 11.54 14.18 1.47
N LYS A 359 12.23 13.94 0.35
CA LYS A 359 13.69 13.79 0.31
C LYS A 359 14.32 14.83 -0.62
N VAL A 360 15.38 15.48 -0.14
CA VAL A 360 16.27 16.32 -0.94
C VAL A 360 17.72 16.03 -0.52
N GLY A 361 18.49 15.44 -1.42
CA GLY A 361 19.81 14.93 -1.07
C GLY A 361 19.74 13.86 0.01
N GLU A 362 20.41 14.10 1.14
CA GLU A 362 20.40 13.22 2.32
C GLU A 362 19.44 13.68 3.43
N GLN A 363 18.69 14.75 3.17
CA GLN A 363 17.71 15.30 4.11
C GLN A 363 16.33 14.72 3.84
N TYR A 364 15.66 14.32 4.92
CA TYR A 364 14.29 13.81 4.92
C TYR A 364 13.43 14.67 5.84
N GLU A 365 12.27 15.08 5.36
CA GLU A 365 11.39 15.97 6.13
C GLU A 365 9.93 15.54 6.03
N VAL A 366 9.23 15.59 7.13
CA VAL A 366 7.78 15.36 7.22
C VAL A 366 7.03 16.33 6.32
N ARG A 367 6.11 15.80 5.50
CA ARG A 367 5.09 16.55 4.76
C ARG A 367 3.72 16.10 5.20
N MET A 368 3.00 16.99 5.86
CA MET A 368 1.60 16.78 6.26
C MET A 368 0.73 16.85 5.03
N LEU A 369 -0.08 15.79 4.79
CA LEU A 369 -0.86 15.66 3.57
C LEU A 369 -2.34 15.91 3.82
N GLU A 370 -2.93 16.69 2.94
CA GLU A 370 -4.38 16.69 2.74
C GLU A 370 -4.71 15.68 1.66
N LEU A 371 -5.43 14.61 2.04
CA LEU A 371 -5.68 13.45 1.18
C LEU A 371 -7.07 13.51 0.58
N GLY A 372 -7.18 13.06 -0.68
CA GLY A 372 -8.40 12.96 -1.44
C GLY A 372 -8.86 11.51 -1.61
N ARG A 373 -9.23 11.17 -2.85
CA ARG A 373 -9.73 9.84 -3.25
C ARG A 373 -8.60 8.82 -3.25
N GLU A 374 -8.96 7.57 -3.00
CA GLU A 374 -8.03 6.46 -3.09
C GLU A 374 -8.45 5.43 -4.14
N GLY A 375 -7.46 4.67 -4.67
CA GLY A 375 -7.72 3.58 -5.60
C GLY A 375 -6.46 2.78 -5.89
N GLY A 376 -6.56 1.45 -5.74
CA GLY A 376 -5.40 0.57 -5.85
C GLY A 376 -4.33 0.89 -4.80
N GLU A 377 -3.10 1.05 -5.24
CA GLU A 377 -1.95 1.41 -4.38
C GLU A 377 -1.82 2.92 -4.13
N TRP A 378 -2.58 3.75 -4.82
CA TRP A 378 -2.46 5.20 -4.84
C TRP A 378 -3.52 5.91 -4.01
N ILE A 379 -3.17 7.10 -3.52
CA ILE A 379 -4.08 8.05 -2.90
C ILE A 379 -3.79 9.45 -3.45
N GLU A 380 -4.85 10.18 -3.78
CA GLU A 380 -4.78 11.56 -4.27
C GLU A 380 -4.29 12.48 -3.16
N VAL A 381 -3.43 13.42 -3.51
CA VAL A 381 -2.96 14.48 -2.62
C VAL A 381 -3.57 15.79 -3.06
N LEU A 382 -4.31 16.43 -2.16
CA LEU A 382 -4.98 17.72 -2.37
C LEU A 382 -4.12 18.89 -1.90
N GLY A 383 -3.21 18.64 -0.95
CA GLY A 383 -2.32 19.65 -0.39
C GLY A 383 -1.19 19.03 0.43
N GLY A 384 -0.16 19.84 0.73
CA GLY A 384 0.98 19.45 1.57
C GLY A 384 2.17 18.85 0.82
N LEU A 385 2.05 18.60 -0.48
CA LEU A 385 3.15 18.12 -1.31
C LEU A 385 3.06 18.71 -2.72
N GLU A 386 4.19 19.06 -3.30
CA GLU A 386 4.26 19.57 -4.67
C GLU A 386 4.52 18.44 -5.68
N PRO A 387 3.95 18.51 -6.91
CA PRO A 387 4.32 17.61 -7.99
C PRO A 387 5.83 17.64 -8.27
N GLY A 388 6.43 16.47 -8.48
CA GLY A 388 7.87 16.33 -8.70
C GLY A 388 8.69 16.16 -7.42
N THR A 389 8.08 16.22 -6.23
CA THR A 389 8.76 15.96 -4.96
C THR A 389 9.15 14.48 -4.86
N GLU A 390 10.41 14.20 -4.57
CA GLU A 390 10.87 12.86 -4.18
C GLU A 390 10.41 12.57 -2.76
N TYR A 391 9.75 11.42 -2.55
CA TYR A 391 9.23 11.02 -1.24
C TYR A 391 9.48 9.53 -0.97
N VAL A 392 9.55 9.16 0.30
CA VAL A 392 9.85 7.80 0.74
C VAL A 392 8.60 6.91 0.62
N THR A 393 8.76 5.76 -0.04
CA THR A 393 7.71 4.75 -0.22
C THR A 393 7.90 3.52 0.65
N GLU A 394 9.13 3.03 0.81
CA GLU A 394 9.41 1.84 1.62
C GLU A 394 10.29 2.16 2.82
N ASN A 395 10.04 1.48 3.94
CA ASN A 395 10.77 1.61 5.21
C ASN A 395 10.73 3.03 5.82
N SER A 396 9.71 3.80 5.53
CA SER A 396 9.48 5.14 6.09
C SER A 396 9.41 5.18 7.63
N PHE A 397 9.09 4.05 8.28
CA PHE A 397 9.07 3.93 9.74
C PHE A 397 10.44 4.17 10.39
N VAL A 398 11.54 3.92 9.67
CA VAL A 398 12.92 4.19 10.14
C VAL A 398 13.10 5.69 10.36
N LEU A 399 12.64 6.51 9.40
CA LEU A 399 12.67 7.96 9.50
C LEU A 399 11.81 8.47 10.65
N LYS A 400 10.62 7.88 10.81
CA LYS A 400 9.74 8.19 11.94
C LYS A 400 10.46 7.98 13.28
N ALA A 401 11.07 6.81 13.45
CA ALA A 401 11.76 6.47 14.69
C ALA A 401 12.95 7.41 14.99
N ASP A 402 13.68 7.83 13.97
CA ASP A 402 14.81 8.74 14.12
C ASP A 402 14.35 10.16 14.50
N ILE A 403 13.33 10.66 13.82
CA ILE A 403 12.72 11.98 14.09
C ILE A 403 12.07 12.02 15.47
N GLU A 404 11.32 10.98 15.86
CA GLU A 404 10.69 10.92 17.20
C GLU A 404 11.73 10.82 18.32
N LYS A 405 12.86 10.13 18.08
CA LYS A 405 13.97 10.08 19.03
C LYS A 405 14.59 11.46 19.24
N SER A 406 14.81 12.23 18.18
CA SER A 406 15.33 13.59 18.26
C SER A 406 14.33 14.54 18.92
N GLY A 407 13.02 14.41 18.62
CA GLY A 407 11.94 15.21 19.22
C GLY A 407 11.68 14.91 20.70
N ALA A 408 11.86 13.65 21.14
CA ALA A 408 11.69 13.27 22.55
C ALA A 408 12.74 13.90 23.49
N SER A 409 13.84 14.41 22.95
CA SER A 409 14.83 15.18 23.73
C SER A 409 14.38 16.62 24.02
N HIS A 410 13.28 17.09 23.41
CA HIS A 410 12.77 18.45 23.54
C HIS A 410 11.53 18.59 24.44
N ASP A 411 10.93 17.48 24.90
CA ASP A 411 9.66 17.47 25.67
C ASP A 411 9.83 17.12 27.19
N HIS A 412 10.99 17.37 27.78
CA HIS A 412 11.23 17.14 29.24
C HIS A 412 11.51 18.42 30.01
#